data_1ca0bcc2b0ad38a46ba8f1e55c4c120d
#
_entry.id   1ca0bcc2b0ad38a46ba8f1e55c4c120d
#
_cell.length_a   1.000
_cell.length_b   1.000
_cell.length_c   1.000
_cell.angle_alpha   90.00
_cell.angle_beta   90.00
_cell.angle_gamma   90.00
#
_symmetry.space_group_name_H-M   'P 1'
#
loop_
_entity.id
_entity.type
_entity.pdbx_description
1 polymer ?
#
loop_
_entity_poly.entity_id
_entity_poly.type
_entity_poly.pdbx_seq_one_letter_code
_entity_poly.pdbx_strand_id
1 'polypeptide(L)'
;FNSGVKDVKVPLKGEAVKINVKALPDNAPASFNGAVGKLNFEVSVDKKELKAHEPVTLKIKISGKGNIKLIDPPSITFPPDFETYDPKENSNLNATTAGVTGTKTIEYLLIPRNAGEYKIPIADFAFFDLDKKAYQEIPSPEIIIKVNKGDESMTVVSGSGVNKSDIQLLGKDILFIKTRDPEFVKEYQPVFGSKLFYSFLTAPFLIFAGMLLVRRRQEGMKGKTGLLKSKRANKVA
;
A
#
# COMPACT_ATOMS: atom_id res chain seq x y z
N PHE A 1 39.54 20.36 9.63
CA PHE A 1 38.73 21.42 10.23
C PHE A 1 37.33 20.80 10.49
N ASN A 2 37.12 20.39 11.74
CA ASN A 2 35.83 19.87 12.20
C ASN A 2 35.08 21.04 12.83
N SER A 3 34.22 21.72 12.07
CA SER A 3 33.33 22.74 12.62
C SER A 3 32.19 22.02 13.37
N GLY A 4 32.44 21.75 14.64
CA GLY A 4 31.47 21.17 15.53
C GLY A 4 30.23 22.06 15.65
N VAL A 5 29.13 21.64 14.99
CA VAL A 5 27.80 22.20 15.26
C VAL A 5 27.42 21.77 16.68
N LYS A 6 27.29 22.72 17.58
CA LYS A 6 26.87 22.48 18.96
C LYS A 6 25.36 22.75 19.04
N ASP A 7 24.57 21.70 19.19
CA ASP A 7 23.13 21.83 19.42
C ASP A 7 22.90 22.44 20.81
N VAL A 8 22.37 23.65 20.84
CA VAL A 8 21.97 24.33 22.07
C VAL A 8 20.47 24.20 22.22
N LYS A 9 20.03 23.46 23.22
CA LYS A 9 18.60 23.36 23.60
C LYS A 9 18.18 24.63 24.29
N VAL A 10 17.38 25.47 23.63
CA VAL A 10 16.78 26.67 24.21
C VAL A 10 15.37 26.34 24.68
N PRO A 11 15.06 26.32 25.98
CA PRO A 11 13.71 26.11 26.47
C PRO A 11 12.86 27.36 26.18
N LEU A 12 11.81 27.19 25.36
CA LEU A 12 10.82 28.23 25.12
C LEU A 12 9.63 27.99 26.04
N LYS A 13 9.25 28.98 26.83
CA LYS A 13 8.03 29.01 27.62
C LYS A 13 7.00 29.88 26.90
N GLY A 14 5.87 29.30 26.48
CA GLY A 14 4.68 30.04 26.05
C GLY A 14 3.84 30.48 27.26
N GLU A 15 3.07 31.53 27.09
CA GLU A 15 2.09 31.94 28.10
C GLU A 15 0.95 30.94 28.18
N ALA A 16 0.43 30.72 29.40
CA ALA A 16 -0.71 29.85 29.62
C ALA A 16 -2.00 30.53 29.14
N VAL A 17 -2.69 29.88 28.19
CA VAL A 17 -3.99 30.34 27.70
C VAL A 17 -5.10 29.57 28.44
N LYS A 18 -5.98 30.30 29.13
CA LYS A 18 -7.15 29.73 29.82
C LYS A 18 -8.32 29.66 28.86
N ILE A 19 -8.81 28.45 28.58
CA ILE A 19 -9.99 28.21 27.74
C ILE A 19 -11.16 27.82 28.64
N ASN A 20 -12.29 28.52 28.49
CA ASN A 20 -13.54 28.16 29.17
C ASN A 20 -14.42 27.33 28.21
N VAL A 21 -14.63 26.08 28.54
CA VAL A 21 -15.50 25.17 27.77
C VAL A 21 -16.91 25.23 28.36
N LYS A 22 -17.91 25.46 27.52
CA LYS A 22 -19.32 25.41 27.89
C LYS A 22 -19.93 24.08 27.45
N ALA A 23 -20.77 23.50 28.28
CA ALA A 23 -21.52 22.32 27.91
C ALA A 23 -22.57 22.67 26.82
N LEU A 24 -22.84 21.72 25.96
CA LEU A 24 -23.95 21.81 24.99
C LEU A 24 -25.29 21.60 25.72
N PRO A 25 -26.41 22.11 25.21
CA PRO A 25 -27.73 21.85 25.76
C PRO A 25 -28.10 20.36 25.77
N ASP A 26 -28.88 19.93 26.77
CA ASP A 26 -29.22 18.51 27.00
C ASP A 26 -30.23 17.93 26.00
N ASN A 27 -30.86 18.78 25.14
CA ASN A 27 -31.89 18.40 24.16
C ASN A 27 -31.31 17.99 22.80
N ALA A 28 -30.19 17.29 22.77
CA ALA A 28 -29.59 16.81 21.51
C ALA A 28 -30.50 15.78 20.83
N PRO A 29 -30.72 15.87 19.52
CA PRO A 29 -31.44 14.85 18.76
C PRO A 29 -30.65 13.54 18.72
N ALA A 30 -31.35 12.42 18.47
CA ALA A 30 -30.73 11.08 18.43
C ALA A 30 -29.68 10.93 17.31
N SER A 31 -29.81 11.71 16.26
CA SER A 31 -28.89 11.80 15.12
C SER A 31 -27.60 12.59 15.40
N PHE A 32 -27.52 13.25 16.58
CA PHE A 32 -26.36 14.06 16.95
C PHE A 32 -25.20 13.21 17.45
N ASN A 33 -24.05 13.32 16.76
CA ASN A 33 -22.81 12.60 17.12
C ASN A 33 -21.61 13.54 17.37
N GLY A 34 -21.87 14.73 17.94
CA GLY A 34 -20.81 15.65 18.35
C GLY A 34 -20.40 16.67 17.28
N ALA A 35 -21.14 16.81 16.20
CA ALA A 35 -20.88 17.80 15.15
C ALA A 35 -21.22 19.22 15.63
N VAL A 36 -20.26 20.14 15.65
CA VAL A 36 -20.43 21.52 16.11
C VAL A 36 -19.89 22.49 15.07
N GLY A 37 -20.68 23.48 14.71
CA GLY A 37 -20.27 24.52 13.76
C GLY A 37 -21.37 24.93 12.82
N LYS A 38 -21.00 25.51 11.68
CA LYS A 38 -21.89 25.80 10.58
C LYS A 38 -21.57 24.84 9.44
N LEU A 39 -22.34 23.77 9.35
CA LEU A 39 -22.05 22.63 8.52
C LEU A 39 -23.08 22.40 7.44
N ASN A 40 -22.66 21.85 6.33
CA ASN A 40 -23.47 21.34 5.25
C ASN A 40 -23.22 19.86 5.06
N PHE A 41 -24.27 19.11 4.75
CA PHE A 41 -24.24 17.66 4.58
C PHE A 41 -24.85 17.29 3.22
N GLU A 42 -24.10 16.53 2.44
CA GLU A 42 -24.51 16.08 1.12
C GLU A 42 -24.23 14.58 0.98
N VAL A 43 -25.18 13.86 0.40
CA VAL A 43 -25.02 12.44 0.07
C VAL A 43 -25.30 12.25 -1.42
N SER A 44 -24.44 11.47 -2.07
CA SER A 44 -24.56 11.17 -3.48
C SER A 44 -24.05 9.76 -3.80
N VAL A 45 -24.50 9.21 -4.90
CA VAL A 45 -23.95 7.98 -5.50
C VAL A 45 -23.42 8.31 -6.89
N ASP A 46 -22.36 7.64 -7.29
CA ASP A 46 -21.78 7.81 -8.63
C ASP A 46 -22.71 7.27 -9.74
N LYS A 47 -23.47 6.19 -9.44
CA LYS A 47 -24.42 5.58 -10.36
C LYS A 47 -25.71 5.21 -9.63
N LYS A 48 -26.86 5.52 -10.23
CA LYS A 48 -28.17 5.09 -9.74
C LYS A 48 -28.67 3.81 -10.40
N GLU A 49 -28.10 3.44 -11.54
CA GLU A 49 -28.41 2.23 -12.29
C GLU A 49 -27.12 1.54 -12.68
N LEU A 50 -27.01 0.25 -12.38
CA LEU A 50 -25.83 -0.58 -12.62
C LEU A 50 -26.23 -2.05 -12.77
N LYS A 51 -25.28 -2.91 -13.16
CA LYS A 51 -25.47 -4.36 -13.24
C LYS A 51 -25.05 -5.03 -11.92
N ALA A 52 -25.58 -6.22 -11.66
CA ALA A 52 -25.10 -7.06 -10.57
C ALA A 52 -23.58 -7.29 -10.72
N HIS A 53 -22.87 -7.27 -9.59
CA HIS A 53 -21.40 -7.36 -9.48
C HIS A 53 -20.63 -6.11 -9.99
N GLU A 54 -21.31 -5.06 -10.42
CA GLU A 54 -20.67 -3.79 -10.76
C GLU A 54 -20.53 -2.91 -9.50
N PRO A 55 -19.34 -2.32 -9.23
CA PRO A 55 -19.15 -1.49 -8.07
C PRO A 55 -19.85 -0.15 -8.20
N VAL A 56 -20.40 0.35 -7.09
CA VAL A 56 -20.98 1.68 -6.92
C VAL A 56 -20.41 2.36 -5.69
N THR A 57 -20.14 3.67 -5.78
CA THR A 57 -19.60 4.46 -4.68
C THR A 57 -20.68 5.36 -4.08
N LEU A 58 -20.96 5.14 -2.80
CA LEU A 58 -21.74 6.08 -1.99
C LEU A 58 -20.80 7.09 -1.35
N LYS A 59 -21.02 8.36 -1.64
CA LYS A 59 -20.20 9.48 -1.16
C LYS A 59 -21.00 10.36 -0.20
N ILE A 60 -20.46 10.52 1.00
CA ILE A 60 -20.93 11.48 2.01
C ILE A 60 -19.93 12.62 2.09
N LYS A 61 -20.42 13.84 1.99
CA LYS A 61 -19.61 15.05 2.07
C LYS A 61 -20.13 15.98 3.16
N ILE A 62 -19.28 16.24 4.14
CA ILE A 62 -19.52 17.19 5.21
C ILE A 62 -18.60 18.39 4.98
N SER A 63 -19.16 19.59 4.87
CA SER A 63 -18.39 20.80 4.57
C SER A 63 -18.84 21.99 5.42
N GLY A 64 -17.96 22.97 5.62
CA GLY A 64 -18.30 24.18 6.35
C GLY A 64 -17.21 24.65 7.30
N LYS A 65 -17.63 25.20 8.45
CA LYS A 65 -16.76 25.71 9.52
C LYS A 65 -17.14 25.05 10.84
N GLY A 66 -16.21 24.38 11.49
CA GLY A 66 -16.47 23.66 12.74
C GLY A 66 -15.43 22.58 13.05
N ASN A 67 -15.84 21.61 13.86
CA ASN A 67 -14.99 20.48 14.26
C ASN A 67 -14.96 19.34 13.23
N ILE A 68 -14.98 19.65 11.93
CA ILE A 68 -15.13 18.73 10.78
C ILE A 68 -14.26 17.49 10.89
N LYS A 69 -13.03 17.61 11.38
CA LYS A 69 -12.10 16.48 11.53
C LYS A 69 -12.60 15.40 12.49
N LEU A 70 -13.34 15.83 13.52
CA LEU A 70 -13.78 14.98 14.62
C LEU A 70 -15.19 14.41 14.41
N ILE A 71 -15.83 14.73 13.30
CA ILE A 71 -17.19 14.27 13.02
C ILE A 71 -17.14 12.86 12.48
N ASP A 72 -17.86 11.94 13.15
CA ASP A 72 -18.08 10.61 12.64
C ASP A 72 -19.19 10.61 11.56
N PRO A 73 -19.13 9.71 10.58
CA PRO A 73 -20.19 9.59 9.58
C PRO A 73 -21.50 9.17 10.23
N PRO A 74 -22.67 9.58 9.67
CA PRO A 74 -23.95 9.07 10.11
C PRO A 74 -24.05 7.56 9.91
N SER A 75 -24.86 6.89 10.73
CA SER A 75 -25.09 5.46 10.61
C SER A 75 -25.77 5.12 9.29
N ILE A 76 -25.26 4.11 8.61
CA ILE A 76 -25.80 3.57 7.36
C ILE A 76 -26.10 2.09 7.56
N THR A 77 -27.29 1.66 7.17
CA THR A 77 -27.65 0.25 7.12
C THR A 77 -27.63 -0.21 5.68
N PHE A 78 -26.61 -0.97 5.29
CA PHE A 78 -26.54 -1.51 3.96
C PHE A 78 -27.42 -2.76 3.82
N PRO A 79 -28.13 -2.93 2.68
CA PRO A 79 -28.86 -4.17 2.40
C PRO A 79 -27.90 -5.37 2.39
N PRO A 80 -28.36 -6.56 2.83
CA PRO A 80 -27.51 -7.76 2.93
C PRO A 80 -26.99 -8.28 1.58
N ASP A 81 -27.66 -7.88 0.50
CA ASP A 81 -27.24 -8.21 -0.87
C ASP A 81 -26.03 -7.39 -1.36
N PHE A 82 -25.56 -6.43 -0.58
CA PHE A 82 -24.38 -5.65 -0.92
C PHE A 82 -23.15 -6.16 -0.17
N GLU A 83 -22.10 -6.41 -0.91
CA GLU A 83 -20.77 -6.52 -0.34
C GLU A 83 -20.22 -5.13 -0.08
N THR A 84 -19.82 -4.87 1.17
CA THR A 84 -19.38 -3.55 1.63
C THR A 84 -17.94 -3.63 2.10
N TYR A 85 -17.19 -2.56 1.86
CA TYR A 85 -15.80 -2.42 2.28
C TYR A 85 -15.67 -1.24 3.25
N ASP A 86 -14.59 -1.23 4.02
CA ASP A 86 -14.27 -0.13 4.91
C ASP A 86 -14.24 1.20 4.17
N PRO A 87 -14.85 2.26 4.73
CA PRO A 87 -14.93 3.54 4.04
C PRO A 87 -13.57 4.21 3.89
N LYS A 88 -13.37 4.85 2.76
CA LYS A 88 -12.23 5.72 2.53
C LYS A 88 -12.57 7.14 2.96
N GLU A 89 -11.82 7.66 3.92
CA GLU A 89 -11.99 9.04 4.40
C GLU A 89 -10.92 9.96 3.82
N ASN A 90 -11.34 11.12 3.37
CA ASN A 90 -10.47 12.20 2.92
C ASN A 90 -10.93 13.53 3.53
N SER A 91 -9.98 14.27 4.10
CA SER A 91 -10.24 15.57 4.74
C SER A 91 -9.34 16.64 4.16
N ASN A 92 -9.95 17.68 3.62
CA ASN A 92 -9.26 18.89 3.18
C ASN A 92 -9.67 20.04 4.10
N LEU A 93 -8.79 20.36 5.05
CA LEU A 93 -9.09 21.29 6.13
C LEU A 93 -8.08 22.45 6.13
N ASN A 94 -8.60 23.65 6.36
CA ASN A 94 -7.81 24.85 6.55
C ASN A 94 -8.04 25.39 7.97
N ALA A 95 -7.00 25.37 8.79
CA ALA A 95 -7.03 25.89 10.16
C ALA A 95 -6.52 27.32 10.18
N THR A 96 -7.33 28.23 10.69
CA THR A 96 -7.01 29.64 10.85
C THR A 96 -7.31 30.10 12.27
N THR A 97 -6.90 31.33 12.63
CA THR A 97 -7.26 31.96 13.91
C THR A 97 -8.78 32.14 14.07
N ALA A 98 -9.54 32.16 12.96
CA ALA A 98 -11.00 32.25 12.96
C ALA A 98 -11.70 30.87 13.09
N GLY A 99 -10.93 29.79 13.14
CA GLY A 99 -11.43 28.41 13.26
C GLY A 99 -11.03 27.52 12.10
N VAL A 100 -11.54 26.29 12.10
CA VAL A 100 -11.29 25.28 11.08
C VAL A 100 -12.41 25.31 10.06
N THR A 101 -12.05 25.42 8.78
CA THR A 101 -12.96 25.31 7.64
C THR A 101 -12.50 24.20 6.72
N GLY A 102 -13.41 23.61 5.95
CA GLY A 102 -13.03 22.62 4.95
C GLY A 102 -14.10 21.62 4.61
N THR A 103 -13.65 20.45 4.16
CA THR A 103 -14.52 19.36 3.73
C THR A 103 -13.96 18.02 4.20
N LYS A 104 -14.83 17.17 4.75
CA LYS A 104 -14.58 15.75 4.98
C LYS A 104 -15.44 14.96 4.00
N THR A 105 -14.82 14.07 3.25
CA THR A 105 -15.49 13.18 2.29
C THR A 105 -15.27 11.75 2.74
N ILE A 106 -16.35 10.97 2.78
CA ILE A 106 -16.35 9.57 3.16
C ILE A 106 -16.96 8.78 2.01
N GLU A 107 -16.22 7.82 1.47
CA GLU A 107 -16.59 7.03 0.30
C GLU A 107 -16.72 5.56 0.70
N TYR A 108 -17.92 5.01 0.52
CA TYR A 108 -18.22 3.60 0.71
C TYR A 108 -18.27 2.90 -0.64
N LEU A 109 -17.47 1.88 -0.83
CA LEU A 109 -17.54 1.02 -2.00
C LEU A 109 -18.54 -0.10 -1.72
N LEU A 110 -19.54 -0.23 -2.61
CA LEU A 110 -20.63 -1.17 -2.49
C LEU A 110 -20.70 -2.01 -3.76
N ILE A 111 -20.85 -3.34 -3.65
CA ILE A 111 -20.98 -4.24 -4.78
C ILE A 111 -22.26 -5.05 -4.61
N PRO A 112 -23.33 -4.80 -5.39
CA PRO A 112 -24.56 -5.57 -5.33
C PRO A 112 -24.35 -6.98 -5.91
N ARG A 113 -24.83 -7.99 -5.21
CA ARG A 113 -24.72 -9.40 -5.64
C ARG A 113 -25.88 -9.81 -6.55
N ASN A 114 -27.05 -9.27 -6.32
CA ASN A 114 -28.28 -9.65 -7.01
C ASN A 114 -28.91 -8.47 -7.73
N ALA A 115 -29.68 -8.76 -8.80
CA ALA A 115 -30.53 -7.76 -9.44
C ALA A 115 -31.72 -7.39 -8.55
N GLY A 116 -32.09 -6.13 -8.52
CA GLY A 116 -33.19 -5.63 -7.70
C GLY A 116 -33.19 -4.10 -7.60
N GLU A 117 -34.17 -3.57 -6.91
CA GLU A 117 -34.21 -2.17 -6.52
C GLU A 117 -33.92 -2.08 -5.02
N TYR A 118 -32.88 -1.34 -4.68
CA TYR A 118 -32.38 -1.26 -3.31
C TYR A 118 -32.45 0.16 -2.80
N LYS A 119 -33.04 0.28 -1.60
CA LYS A 119 -33.08 1.53 -0.85
C LYS A 119 -32.00 1.46 0.23
N ILE A 120 -31.12 2.46 0.27
CA ILE A 120 -30.08 2.59 1.30
C ILE A 120 -30.54 3.65 2.30
N PRO A 121 -30.98 3.25 3.50
CA PRO A 121 -31.34 4.20 4.57
C PRO A 121 -30.06 4.77 5.18
N ILE A 122 -30.00 6.09 5.24
CA ILE A 122 -28.92 6.84 5.89
C ILE A 122 -29.55 7.67 6.99
N ALA A 123 -28.98 7.64 8.18
CA ALA A 123 -29.46 8.46 9.29
C ALA A 123 -29.31 9.95 8.97
N ASP A 124 -30.23 10.75 9.46
CA ASP A 124 -30.17 12.20 9.35
C ASP A 124 -28.88 12.72 10.02
N PHE A 125 -28.40 13.85 9.54
CA PHE A 125 -27.20 14.48 10.09
C PHE A 125 -27.59 15.65 11.00
N ALA A 126 -27.25 15.57 12.29
CA ALA A 126 -27.48 16.63 13.25
C ALA A 126 -26.15 17.30 13.66
N PHE A 127 -26.20 18.61 13.81
CA PHE A 127 -25.09 19.41 14.32
C PHE A 127 -25.57 20.55 15.21
N PHE A 128 -24.72 21.03 16.10
CA PHE A 128 -25.01 22.19 16.91
C PHE A 128 -24.51 23.47 16.21
N ASP A 129 -25.42 24.35 15.84
CA ASP A 129 -25.10 25.63 15.22
C ASP A 129 -24.76 26.66 16.30
N LEU A 130 -23.51 27.17 16.27
CA LEU A 130 -23.03 28.15 17.26
C LEU A 130 -23.68 29.53 17.13
N ASP A 131 -24.10 29.91 15.92
CA ASP A 131 -24.74 31.20 15.67
C ASP A 131 -26.20 31.20 16.17
N LYS A 132 -26.93 30.11 15.89
CA LYS A 132 -28.31 29.90 16.31
C LYS A 132 -28.41 29.40 17.76
N LYS A 133 -27.32 28.89 18.33
CA LYS A 133 -27.25 28.22 19.65
C LYS A 133 -28.30 27.11 19.79
N ALA A 134 -28.50 26.37 18.73
CA ALA A 134 -29.50 25.31 18.64
C ALA A 134 -28.99 24.13 17.76
N TYR A 135 -29.55 22.96 18.02
CA TYR A 135 -29.35 21.84 17.14
C TYR A 135 -30.07 22.02 15.82
N GLN A 136 -29.43 21.68 14.74
CA GLN A 136 -29.99 21.67 13.39
C GLN A 136 -29.88 20.23 12.86
N GLU A 137 -30.97 19.76 12.25
CA GLU A 137 -30.99 18.47 11.54
C GLU A 137 -31.08 18.71 10.05
N ILE A 138 -30.27 18.01 9.29
CA ILE A 138 -30.30 17.94 7.84
C ILE A 138 -30.80 16.54 7.49
N PRO A 139 -31.99 16.41 6.90
CA PRO A 139 -32.49 15.10 6.50
C PRO A 139 -31.62 14.49 5.42
N SER A 140 -31.36 13.21 5.56
CA SER A 140 -30.66 12.44 4.53
C SER A 140 -31.56 12.22 3.33
N PRO A 141 -31.02 12.38 2.11
CA PRO A 141 -31.77 12.03 0.91
C PRO A 141 -31.96 10.52 0.83
N GLU A 142 -33.11 10.13 0.31
CA GLU A 142 -33.37 8.72 -0.01
C GLU A 142 -32.52 8.29 -1.19
N ILE A 143 -31.68 7.28 -0.99
CA ILE A 143 -30.83 6.73 -2.04
C ILE A 143 -31.44 5.43 -2.54
N ILE A 144 -31.88 5.45 -3.80
CA ILE A 144 -32.42 4.28 -4.49
C ILE A 144 -31.43 3.87 -5.59
N ILE A 145 -31.01 2.61 -5.59
CA ILE A 145 -30.11 2.03 -6.56
C ILE A 145 -30.84 0.90 -7.28
N LYS A 146 -30.94 1.01 -8.60
CA LYS A 146 -31.51 -0.02 -9.47
C LYS A 146 -30.40 -0.91 -10.03
N VAL A 147 -30.44 -2.18 -9.69
CA VAL A 147 -29.46 -3.18 -10.14
C VAL A 147 -30.12 -4.08 -11.18
N ASN A 148 -29.62 -4.02 -12.39
CA ASN A 148 -30.04 -4.89 -13.50
C ASN A 148 -29.33 -6.24 -13.41
N LYS A 149 -29.86 -7.28 -14.08
CA LYS A 149 -29.18 -8.57 -14.19
C LYS A 149 -27.78 -8.36 -14.78
N GLY A 150 -26.77 -8.97 -14.17
CA GLY A 150 -25.42 -9.02 -14.71
C GLY A 150 -25.41 -9.82 -16.02
N ASP A 151 -24.36 -9.64 -16.82
CA ASP A 151 -24.16 -10.49 -17.99
C ASP A 151 -23.94 -11.93 -17.49
N GLU A 152 -24.77 -12.86 -17.92
CA GLU A 152 -24.72 -14.29 -17.50
C GLU A 152 -23.40 -14.99 -17.82
N SER A 153 -22.46 -14.30 -18.48
CA SER A 153 -21.12 -14.80 -18.78
C SER A 153 -20.16 -14.84 -17.57
N MET A 154 -20.54 -14.31 -16.42
CA MET A 154 -19.80 -14.46 -15.15
C MET A 154 -20.48 -15.44 -14.20
N THR A 155 -20.89 -16.59 -14.69
CA THR A 155 -21.31 -17.68 -13.81
C THR A 155 -20.07 -18.15 -13.06
N VAL A 156 -19.97 -17.75 -11.79
CA VAL A 156 -19.11 -18.45 -10.83
C VAL A 156 -19.61 -19.87 -10.77
N VAL A 157 -18.92 -20.79 -11.41
CA VAL A 157 -19.16 -22.22 -11.33
C VAL A 157 -18.87 -22.65 -9.90
N SER A 158 -19.88 -22.51 -9.01
CA SER A 158 -19.90 -23.22 -7.74
C SER A 158 -20.06 -24.72 -8.04
N GLY A 159 -19.00 -25.45 -7.68
CA GLY A 159 -18.84 -26.84 -8.07
C GLY A 159 -19.99 -27.76 -7.75
N SER A 160 -20.38 -28.53 -8.74
CA SER A 160 -20.66 -29.96 -8.71
C SER A 160 -20.97 -30.37 -10.14
N GLY A 161 -20.04 -31.11 -10.77
CA GLY A 161 -20.32 -31.95 -11.91
C GLY A 161 -20.34 -31.28 -13.28
N VAL A 162 -19.31 -30.52 -13.66
CA VAL A 162 -19.15 -30.02 -15.03
C VAL A 162 -18.16 -30.91 -15.80
N ASN A 163 -18.61 -31.52 -16.89
CA ASN A 163 -17.75 -32.20 -17.84
C ASN A 163 -16.76 -31.25 -18.46
N LYS A 164 -15.50 -31.65 -18.53
CA LYS A 164 -14.33 -30.87 -18.99
C LYS A 164 -14.38 -30.42 -20.46
N SER A 165 -15.44 -30.72 -21.21
CA SER A 165 -15.52 -30.45 -22.65
C SER A 165 -16.25 -29.16 -23.06
N ASP A 166 -16.93 -28.45 -22.12
CA ASP A 166 -17.79 -27.33 -22.51
C ASP A 166 -17.29 -25.95 -22.10
N ILE A 167 -16.02 -25.84 -21.67
CA ILE A 167 -15.42 -24.54 -21.39
C ILE A 167 -14.77 -24.01 -22.66
N GLN A 168 -15.55 -23.37 -23.51
CA GLN A 168 -15.03 -22.48 -24.54
C GLN A 168 -14.62 -21.15 -23.87
N LEU A 169 -13.34 -20.91 -23.88
CA LEU A 169 -12.70 -19.69 -23.38
C LEU A 169 -13.10 -18.49 -24.24
N LEU A 170 -14.13 -17.76 -23.83
CA LEU A 170 -14.37 -16.39 -24.29
C LEU A 170 -13.87 -15.41 -23.21
N GLY A 171 -12.68 -14.91 -23.37
CA GLY A 171 -12.20 -13.81 -22.54
C GLY A 171 -10.72 -13.93 -22.18
N LYS A 172 -9.95 -13.06 -22.77
CA LYS A 172 -8.52 -12.87 -22.53
C LYS A 172 -8.28 -12.14 -21.21
N ASP A 173 -8.71 -12.71 -20.05
CA ASP A 173 -8.26 -12.13 -18.79
C ASP A 173 -8.22 -13.20 -17.69
N ILE A 174 -7.09 -13.27 -17.04
CA ILE A 174 -6.67 -14.24 -16.03
C ILE A 174 -6.23 -15.57 -16.65
N LEU A 175 -5.02 -15.57 -17.16
CA LEU A 175 -4.25 -16.77 -17.44
C LEU A 175 -4.07 -17.58 -16.14
N PHE A 176 -4.54 -18.82 -16.16
CA PHE A 176 -4.48 -19.83 -15.13
C PHE A 176 -3.29 -19.73 -14.18
N ILE A 177 -3.56 -19.87 -12.89
CA ILE A 177 -2.57 -20.38 -11.95
C ILE A 177 -2.08 -21.71 -12.54
N LYS A 178 -0.80 -21.78 -12.93
CA LYS A 178 -0.20 -23.01 -13.42
C LYS A 178 -0.38 -24.09 -12.36
N THR A 179 -1.24 -25.08 -12.65
CA THR A 179 -1.45 -26.26 -11.80
C THR A 179 -0.34 -27.31 -11.94
N ARG A 180 0.69 -27.06 -12.77
CA ARG A 180 1.92 -27.84 -12.77
C ARG A 180 2.76 -27.36 -11.61
N ASP A 181 3.24 -28.31 -10.82
CA ASP A 181 4.25 -28.02 -9.80
C ASP A 181 5.34 -27.16 -10.44
N PRO A 182 5.61 -25.99 -9.92
CA PRO A 182 6.70 -25.17 -10.44
C PRO A 182 7.98 -25.97 -10.20
N GLU A 183 8.58 -26.49 -11.26
CA GLU A 183 9.97 -26.90 -11.21
C GLU A 183 10.77 -25.64 -10.90
N PHE A 184 11.09 -25.45 -9.64
CA PHE A 184 12.01 -24.43 -9.21
C PHE A 184 13.40 -24.81 -9.73
N VAL A 185 13.71 -24.41 -10.95
CA VAL A 185 15.08 -24.44 -11.46
C VAL A 185 15.85 -23.48 -10.56
N LYS A 186 16.81 -24.01 -9.83
CA LYS A 186 17.78 -23.18 -9.10
C LYS A 186 18.57 -22.37 -10.12
N GLU A 187 18.09 -21.21 -10.49
CA GLU A 187 18.70 -20.33 -11.47
C GLU A 187 19.97 -19.66 -10.97
N TYR A 188 20.29 -19.83 -9.71
CA TYR A 188 21.48 -19.25 -9.09
C TYR A 188 22.33 -20.37 -8.48
N GLN A 189 23.31 -20.87 -9.24
CA GLN A 189 24.43 -21.55 -8.63
C GLN A 189 25.34 -20.46 -8.06
N PRO A 190 25.49 -20.36 -6.74
CA PRO A 190 26.39 -19.38 -6.18
C PRO A 190 27.80 -19.68 -6.71
N VAL A 191 28.41 -18.69 -7.36
CA VAL A 191 29.80 -18.78 -7.84
C VAL A 191 30.74 -19.07 -6.67
N PHE A 192 30.40 -18.65 -5.48
CA PHE A 192 31.02 -18.98 -4.20
C PHE A 192 30.83 -20.48 -3.86
N GLY A 193 31.92 -21.19 -3.66
CA GLY A 193 31.89 -22.63 -3.34
C GLY A 193 31.91 -23.56 -4.56
N SER A 194 31.89 -23.04 -5.80
CA SER A 194 32.04 -23.86 -7.00
C SER A 194 33.48 -24.28 -7.21
N LYS A 195 33.68 -25.43 -7.85
CA LYS A 195 35.03 -25.92 -8.22
C LYS A 195 35.80 -24.89 -9.06
N LEU A 196 35.10 -24.13 -9.89
CA LEU A 196 35.63 -23.01 -10.68
C LEU A 196 36.17 -21.88 -9.79
N PHE A 197 35.49 -21.54 -8.74
CA PHE A 197 35.93 -20.50 -7.80
C PHE A 197 37.25 -20.86 -7.13
N TYR A 198 37.34 -22.09 -6.63
CA TYR A 198 38.61 -22.56 -5.99
C TYR A 198 39.73 -22.73 -6.99
N SER A 199 39.48 -23.14 -8.24
CA SER A 199 40.50 -23.22 -9.27
C SER A 199 41.07 -21.84 -9.63
N PHE A 200 40.21 -20.82 -9.75
CA PHE A 200 40.66 -19.44 -9.98
C PHE A 200 41.46 -18.87 -8.80
N LEU A 201 41.06 -19.21 -7.57
CA LEU A 201 41.74 -18.76 -6.36
C LEU A 201 43.14 -19.41 -6.22
N THR A 202 43.27 -20.69 -6.59
CA THR A 202 44.56 -21.44 -6.45
C THR A 202 45.49 -21.25 -7.64
N ALA A 203 44.97 -20.91 -8.82
CA ALA A 203 45.78 -20.74 -10.05
C ALA A 203 46.98 -19.79 -9.89
N PRO A 204 46.89 -18.58 -9.31
CA PRO A 204 48.04 -17.69 -9.16
C PRO A 204 49.11 -18.27 -8.25
N PHE A 205 48.72 -19.01 -7.21
CA PHE A 205 49.70 -19.69 -6.32
C PHE A 205 50.45 -20.81 -7.02
N LEU A 206 49.77 -21.59 -7.86
CA LEU A 206 50.40 -22.65 -8.65
C LEU A 206 51.34 -22.06 -9.71
N ILE A 207 50.96 -20.98 -10.37
CA ILE A 207 51.83 -20.29 -11.32
C ILE A 207 53.06 -19.73 -10.62
N PHE A 208 52.91 -19.12 -9.46
CA PHE A 208 54.02 -18.60 -8.67
C PHE A 208 54.97 -19.72 -8.21
N ALA A 209 54.46 -20.83 -7.69
CA ALA A 209 55.24 -22.00 -7.31
C ALA A 209 55.99 -22.61 -8.49
N GLY A 210 55.31 -22.71 -9.65
CA GLY A 210 55.94 -23.16 -10.91
C GLY A 210 57.09 -22.25 -11.34
N MET A 211 56.92 -20.94 -11.24
CA MET A 211 57.93 -19.95 -11.59
C MET A 211 59.15 -20.04 -10.65
N LEU A 212 58.95 -20.28 -9.36
CA LEU A 212 60.02 -20.48 -8.39
C LEU A 212 60.81 -21.78 -8.68
N LEU A 213 60.13 -22.88 -9.06
CA LEU A 213 60.75 -24.13 -9.43
C LEU A 213 61.61 -23.99 -10.70
N VAL A 214 61.09 -23.29 -11.70
CA VAL A 214 61.83 -23.00 -12.94
C VAL A 214 63.07 -22.15 -12.63
N ARG A 215 62.92 -21.13 -11.80
CA ARG A 215 64.05 -20.26 -11.37
C ARG A 215 65.14 -21.05 -10.63
N ARG A 216 64.72 -21.87 -9.67
CA ARG A 216 65.70 -22.76 -8.96
C ARG A 216 66.45 -23.73 -9.90
N ARG A 217 65.72 -24.30 -10.89
CA ARG A 217 66.38 -25.18 -11.93
C ARG A 217 67.33 -24.38 -12.79
N GLN A 218 66.99 -23.16 -13.21
CA GLN A 218 67.90 -22.33 -14.02
C GLN A 218 69.13 -21.89 -13.25
N GLU A 219 68.98 -21.52 -11.96
CA GLU A 219 70.14 -21.22 -11.09
C GLU A 219 71.06 -22.43 -10.87
N GLY A 220 70.47 -23.60 -10.66
CA GLY A 220 71.28 -24.87 -10.56
C GLY A 220 71.98 -25.22 -11.85
N MET A 221 71.41 -24.89 -13.02
CA MET A 221 72.10 -25.14 -14.31
C MET A 221 73.20 -24.10 -14.59
N LYS A 222 73.00 -22.83 -14.20
CA LYS A 222 74.09 -21.81 -14.33
C LYS A 222 75.32 -22.13 -13.51
N GLY A 223 75.14 -22.68 -12.30
CA GLY A 223 76.25 -23.17 -11.49
C GLY A 223 77.07 -24.31 -12.13
N LYS A 224 76.35 -25.24 -12.78
CA LYS A 224 76.99 -26.37 -13.49
C LYS A 224 77.72 -25.95 -14.76
N THR A 225 77.23 -25.02 -15.51
CA THR A 225 77.88 -24.48 -16.73
C THR A 225 79.12 -23.65 -16.38
N GLY A 226 79.12 -22.95 -15.23
CA GLY A 226 80.34 -22.28 -14.70
C GLY A 226 81.49 -23.29 -14.36
N LEU A 227 81.12 -24.34 -13.66
CA LEU A 227 82.10 -25.41 -13.30
C LEU A 227 82.65 -26.19 -14.51
N LEU A 228 81.86 -26.40 -15.55
CA LEU A 228 82.28 -27.05 -16.79
C LEU A 228 83.17 -26.12 -17.62
N LYS A 229 82.96 -24.80 -17.61
CA LYS A 229 83.87 -23.85 -18.26
C LYS A 229 85.23 -23.77 -17.56
N SER A 230 85.28 -23.77 -16.22
CA SER A 230 86.54 -23.74 -15.45
C SER A 230 87.36 -25.06 -15.63
N LYS A 231 86.67 -26.22 -15.66
CA LYS A 231 87.35 -27.51 -15.94
C LYS A 231 87.91 -27.60 -17.36
N ARG A 232 87.29 -26.94 -18.36
CA ARG A 232 87.82 -26.87 -19.72
C ARG A 232 89.02 -25.91 -19.82
N ALA A 233 89.03 -24.82 -19.12
CA ALA A 233 90.11 -23.85 -19.08
C ALA A 233 91.40 -24.49 -18.46
N ASN A 234 91.27 -25.28 -17.37
CA ASN A 234 92.37 -25.97 -16.72
C ASN A 234 92.94 -27.24 -17.48
N LYS A 235 92.32 -27.63 -18.60
CA LYS A 235 92.75 -28.75 -19.38
C LYS A 235 93.52 -28.35 -20.63
N VAL A 236 93.67 -27.02 -20.89
CA VAL A 236 94.37 -26.43 -22.06
C VAL A 236 95.61 -25.62 -21.64
N ALA A 237 95.97 -25.60 -20.34
CA ALA A 237 97.19 -25.05 -19.80
C ALA A 237 98.20 -26.17 -19.50
#